data_16c32b21bd33a866157884f39d45a4a4
#
_entry.id   16c32b21bd33a866157884f39d45a4a4
#
_cell.length_a   1.000
_cell.length_b   1.000
_cell.length_c   1.000
_cell.angle_alpha   90.00
_cell.angle_beta   90.00
_cell.angle_gamma   90.00
#
_symmetry.space_group_name_H-M   'P 1'
#
loop_
_entity.id
_entity.type
_entity.pdbx_description
1 polymer ?
#
loop_
_entity_poly.entity_id
_entity_poly.type
_entity_poly.pdbx_seq_one_letter_code
_entity_poly.pdbx_strand_id
1 'polypeptide(L)'
;GGLGERRSFRAIVKGIAHTRPQEMKLLIPYIAEYGRFDDLWCLLDTSLRGDIIAYVNQQLLADIEAYQNNKSVSLLAKWLPSRNASSRNTKNYADIIMSGLGLTQPEYQSILSRLREYLDIVERKMTAGQWEEIDYNGVPSKANLIYNSAFLKHDEERRRKYLDALSKGDTSVKINAGTLFPYEILHRYGTSYSRHYDETLEQLWKNLPDYVAGAQNVMVVADGSGSMTQKVGGSTAVSCLAVANSLAIYFAERNSGVYKDQYITFSEHPQLVSFKNAKSLLEKIQIAERHNEVANTNIEAVFDLVLKTAVQNHLSQEELPETILILSDMEI
;
A
#
# COMPACT_ATOMS: atom_id res chain seq x y z
N GLY A 1 3.91 -2.92 12.22
CA GLY A 1 3.11 -2.22 11.26
C GLY A 1 2.04 -3.09 10.63
N GLY A 2 0.82 -2.57 10.51
CA GLY A 2 -0.28 -3.29 9.85
C GLY A 2 -0.16 -3.24 8.32
N LEU A 3 -0.85 -4.14 7.64
CA LEU A 3 -0.87 -4.26 6.17
C LEU A 3 -1.55 -3.08 5.44
N GLY A 4 -2.00 -2.05 6.15
CA GLY A 4 -2.59 -0.84 5.56
C GLY A 4 -4.07 -0.96 5.17
N GLU A 5 -4.73 -2.11 5.39
CA GLU A 5 -6.17 -2.24 5.22
C GLU A 5 -6.91 -1.49 6.34
N ARG A 6 -7.65 -0.45 5.96
CA ARG A 6 -8.30 0.45 6.91
C ARG A 6 -9.80 0.22 7.04
N ARG A 7 -10.45 -0.22 5.97
CA ARG A 7 -11.91 -0.36 5.96
C ARG A 7 -12.39 -1.46 6.89
N SER A 8 -11.79 -2.64 6.79
CA SER A 8 -12.10 -3.77 7.67
C SER A 8 -11.80 -3.42 9.13
N PHE A 9 -10.63 -2.82 9.39
CA PHE A 9 -10.26 -2.39 10.73
C PHE A 9 -11.27 -1.39 11.32
N ARG A 10 -11.63 -0.32 10.58
CA ARG A 10 -12.61 0.68 11.02
C ARG A 10 -14.01 0.08 11.22
N ALA A 11 -14.42 -0.86 10.39
CA ALA A 11 -15.70 -1.56 10.54
C ALA A 11 -15.72 -2.40 11.84
N ILE A 12 -14.64 -3.14 12.13
CA ILE A 12 -14.50 -3.94 13.36
C ILE A 12 -14.52 -3.03 14.60
N VAL A 13 -13.69 -1.98 14.61
CA VAL A 13 -13.59 -1.02 15.72
C VAL A 13 -14.94 -0.36 15.99
N LYS A 14 -15.65 0.06 14.93
CA LYS A 14 -16.99 0.63 15.04
C LYS A 14 -18.02 -0.38 15.54
N GLY A 15 -17.96 -1.62 15.08
CA GLY A 15 -18.82 -2.73 15.57
C GLY A 15 -18.61 -2.99 17.06
N ILE A 16 -17.37 -3.03 17.54
CA ILE A 16 -17.05 -3.19 18.97
C ILE A 16 -17.56 -1.98 19.76
N ALA A 17 -17.41 -0.77 19.25
CA ALA A 17 -17.88 0.45 19.91
C ALA A 17 -19.42 0.45 20.12
N HIS A 18 -20.18 -0.18 19.23
CA HIS A 18 -21.64 -0.33 19.39
C HIS A 18 -22.03 -1.45 20.34
N THR A 19 -21.30 -2.56 20.33
CA THR A 19 -21.68 -3.76 21.10
C THR A 19 -21.03 -3.79 22.49
N ARG A 20 -19.81 -3.23 22.61
CA ARG A 20 -18.97 -3.28 23.83
C ARG A 20 -18.26 -1.93 24.05
N PRO A 21 -18.98 -0.82 24.27
CA PRO A 21 -18.38 0.50 24.35
C PRO A 21 -17.36 0.65 25.48
N GLN A 22 -17.56 0.00 26.63
CA GLN A 22 -16.65 0.10 27.77
C GLN A 22 -15.28 -0.55 27.47
N GLU A 23 -15.28 -1.70 26.81
CA GLU A 23 -14.04 -2.36 26.38
C GLU A 23 -13.35 -1.56 25.27
N MET A 24 -14.12 -1.02 24.30
CA MET A 24 -13.59 -0.20 23.23
C MET A 24 -12.95 1.08 23.75
N LYS A 25 -13.47 1.69 24.81
CA LYS A 25 -12.89 2.85 25.48
C LYS A 25 -11.44 2.58 25.93
N LEU A 26 -11.17 1.40 26.48
CA LEU A 26 -9.82 1.01 26.93
C LEU A 26 -8.84 0.84 25.73
N LEU A 27 -9.37 0.58 24.54
CA LEU A 27 -8.56 0.36 23.33
C LEU A 27 -8.28 1.63 22.54
N ILE A 28 -8.87 2.78 22.89
CA ILE A 28 -8.68 4.06 22.16
C ILE A 28 -7.20 4.41 21.96
N PRO A 29 -6.32 4.39 22.98
CA PRO A 29 -4.91 4.72 22.79
C PRO A 29 -4.20 3.79 21.79
N TYR A 30 -4.55 2.51 21.84
CA TYR A 30 -3.94 1.48 20.98
C TYR A 30 -4.34 1.60 19.52
N ILE A 31 -5.49 2.22 19.20
CA ILE A 31 -5.88 2.49 17.80
C ILE A 31 -4.84 3.39 17.13
N ALA A 32 -4.37 4.42 17.81
CA ALA A 32 -3.35 5.33 17.28
C ALA A 32 -1.96 4.67 17.24
N GLU A 33 -1.64 3.81 18.20
CA GLU A 33 -0.35 3.10 18.32
C GLU A 33 -0.19 2.03 17.23
N TYR A 34 -1.16 1.14 17.08
CA TYR A 34 -1.11 0.02 16.14
C TYR A 34 -1.70 0.35 14.76
N GLY A 35 -2.45 1.45 14.65
CA GLY A 35 -3.07 1.96 13.44
C GLY A 35 -2.58 3.37 13.08
N ARG A 36 -3.54 4.27 12.91
CA ARG A 36 -3.30 5.69 12.68
C ARG A 36 -4.32 6.52 13.47
N PHE A 37 -3.97 7.76 13.78
CA PHE A 37 -4.91 8.66 14.46
C PHE A 37 -6.21 8.88 13.69
N ASP A 38 -6.19 8.87 12.35
CA ASP A 38 -7.41 9.05 11.56
C ASP A 38 -8.38 7.84 11.61
N ASP A 39 -7.95 6.70 12.14
CA ASP A 39 -8.83 5.56 12.41
C ASP A 39 -9.78 5.82 13.58
N LEU A 40 -9.45 6.78 14.46
CA LEU A 40 -10.31 7.22 15.55
C LEU A 40 -11.58 7.96 15.06
N TRP A 41 -11.51 8.60 13.88
CA TRP A 41 -12.62 9.44 13.43
C TRP A 41 -13.89 8.65 13.11
N CYS A 42 -13.79 7.36 12.81
CA CYS A 42 -14.97 6.50 12.62
C CYS A 42 -15.77 6.29 13.92
N LEU A 43 -15.24 6.65 15.08
CA LEU A 43 -15.88 6.55 16.39
C LEU A 43 -16.58 7.86 16.83
N LEU A 44 -16.40 8.97 16.11
CA LEU A 44 -16.99 10.26 16.47
C LEU A 44 -18.52 10.30 16.35
N ASP A 45 -19.13 9.35 15.66
CA ASP A 45 -20.58 9.17 15.55
C ASP A 45 -21.13 8.09 16.52
N THR A 46 -20.32 7.62 17.47
CA THR A 46 -20.70 6.64 18.50
C THR A 46 -20.82 7.30 19.89
N SER A 47 -21.22 6.50 20.88
CA SER A 47 -21.24 6.94 22.30
C SER A 47 -19.86 7.32 22.86
N LEU A 48 -18.79 6.91 22.20
CA LEU A 48 -17.41 7.17 22.62
C LEU A 48 -16.85 8.53 22.16
N ARG A 49 -17.67 9.38 21.51
CA ARG A 49 -17.24 10.71 21.04
C ARG A 49 -16.48 11.51 22.12
N GLY A 50 -17.05 11.57 23.34
CA GLY A 50 -16.43 12.29 24.44
C GLY A 50 -15.06 11.72 24.83
N ASP A 51 -14.93 10.39 24.84
CA ASP A 51 -13.68 9.71 25.16
C ASP A 51 -12.61 9.93 24.08
N ILE A 52 -13.01 9.93 22.79
CA ILE A 52 -12.12 10.26 21.67
C ILE A 52 -11.63 11.70 21.78
N ILE A 53 -12.53 12.67 22.05
CA ILE A 53 -12.14 14.07 22.22
C ILE A 53 -11.19 14.26 23.42
N ALA A 54 -11.46 13.59 24.53
CA ALA A 54 -10.59 13.62 25.70
C ALA A 54 -9.18 13.08 25.38
N TYR A 55 -9.09 11.94 24.69
CA TYR A 55 -7.83 11.38 24.25
C TYR A 55 -7.07 12.31 23.31
N VAL A 56 -7.77 12.87 22.29
CA VAL A 56 -7.19 13.82 21.34
C VAL A 56 -6.68 15.07 22.06
N ASN A 57 -7.44 15.59 23.03
CA ASN A 57 -7.02 16.75 23.82
C ASN A 57 -5.74 16.46 24.62
N GLN A 58 -5.72 15.33 25.33
CA GLN A 58 -4.54 14.90 26.10
C GLN A 58 -3.30 14.79 25.21
N GLN A 59 -3.43 14.11 24.06
CA GLN A 59 -2.31 13.94 23.14
C GLN A 59 -1.88 15.28 22.50
N LEU A 60 -2.82 16.15 22.16
CA LEU A 60 -2.52 17.45 21.58
C LEU A 60 -1.77 18.35 22.57
N LEU A 61 -2.15 18.35 23.85
CA LEU A 61 -1.44 19.08 24.91
C LEU A 61 -0.02 18.53 25.09
N ALA A 62 0.14 17.20 25.10
CA ALA A 62 1.46 16.58 25.18
C ALA A 62 2.34 16.92 23.96
N ASP A 63 1.78 16.96 22.75
CA ASP A 63 2.50 17.37 21.56
C ASP A 63 2.91 18.85 21.58
N ILE A 64 2.05 19.74 22.12
CA ILE A 64 2.37 21.17 22.28
C ILE A 64 3.53 21.32 23.27
N GLU A 65 3.47 20.63 24.41
CA GLU A 65 4.55 20.63 25.40
C GLU A 65 5.85 20.09 24.83
N ALA A 66 5.79 18.97 24.10
CA ALA A 66 6.95 18.38 23.42
C ALA A 66 7.56 19.35 22.41
N TYR A 67 6.73 20.01 21.60
CA TYR A 67 7.15 21.04 20.64
C TYR A 67 7.89 22.20 21.33
N GLN A 68 7.33 22.73 22.44
CA GLN A 68 7.94 23.81 23.19
C GLN A 68 9.30 23.45 23.80
N ASN A 69 9.49 22.18 24.11
CA ASN A 69 10.73 21.62 24.65
C ASN A 69 11.67 21.02 23.58
N ASN A 70 11.43 21.26 22.29
CA ASN A 70 12.18 20.70 21.16
C ASN A 70 12.28 19.17 21.20
N LYS A 71 11.24 18.50 21.70
CA LYS A 71 11.13 17.04 21.73
C LYS A 71 10.27 16.53 20.57
N SER A 72 10.42 15.25 20.26
CA SER A 72 9.61 14.57 19.26
C SER A 72 8.11 14.67 19.57
N VAL A 73 7.30 15.04 18.59
CA VAL A 73 5.82 15.09 18.67
C VAL A 73 5.21 13.89 17.98
N SER A 74 3.98 13.54 18.35
CA SER A 74 3.24 12.47 17.71
C SER A 74 2.76 12.85 16.29
N LEU A 75 2.25 11.88 15.55
CA LEU A 75 1.63 12.13 14.24
C LEU A 75 0.19 12.65 14.32
N LEU A 76 -0.33 12.99 15.51
CA LEU A 76 -1.69 13.47 15.67
C LEU A 76 -2.00 14.65 14.75
N ALA A 77 -1.15 15.68 14.77
CA ALA A 77 -1.35 16.89 13.96
C ALA A 77 -1.39 16.60 12.45
N LYS A 78 -0.63 15.60 11.97
CA LYS A 78 -0.69 15.14 10.57
C LYS A 78 -2.09 14.63 10.21
N TRP A 79 -2.73 13.89 11.10
CA TRP A 79 -3.99 13.19 10.83
C TRP A 79 -5.24 13.93 11.29
N LEU A 80 -5.11 14.96 12.12
CA LEU A 80 -6.24 15.81 12.49
C LEU A 80 -6.87 16.42 11.23
N PRO A 81 -8.21 16.33 11.09
CA PRO A 81 -8.90 16.78 9.88
C PRO A 81 -8.84 18.30 9.73
N SER A 82 -8.69 18.77 8.50
CA SER A 82 -8.73 20.20 8.16
C SER A 82 -10.13 20.62 7.73
N ARG A 83 -10.59 21.78 8.18
CA ARG A 83 -11.85 22.38 7.72
C ARG A 83 -11.81 22.79 6.24
N ASN A 84 -10.62 23.03 5.70
CA ASN A 84 -10.42 23.38 4.29
C ASN A 84 -10.32 22.15 3.36
N ALA A 85 -10.52 20.93 3.87
CA ALA A 85 -10.54 19.72 3.06
C ALA A 85 -11.65 19.74 2.00
N SER A 86 -11.46 19.02 0.90
CA SER A 86 -12.50 18.87 -0.13
C SER A 86 -13.66 17.98 0.34
N SER A 87 -13.37 16.95 1.13
CA SER A 87 -14.34 15.99 1.64
C SER A 87 -15.27 16.60 2.69
N ARG A 88 -16.60 16.46 2.49
CA ARG A 88 -17.62 16.88 3.45
C ARG A 88 -17.48 16.17 4.81
N ASN A 89 -17.18 14.87 4.79
CA ASN A 89 -17.00 14.10 6.02
C ASN A 89 -15.79 14.60 6.81
N THR A 90 -14.68 14.92 6.14
CA THR A 90 -13.50 15.46 6.78
C THR A 90 -13.77 16.81 7.44
N LYS A 91 -14.56 17.68 6.79
CA LYS A 91 -14.99 18.97 7.38
C LYS A 91 -15.84 18.75 8.63
N ASN A 92 -16.81 17.83 8.57
CA ASN A 92 -17.64 17.49 9.71
C ASN A 92 -16.84 16.96 10.90
N TYR A 93 -15.86 16.10 10.65
CA TYR A 93 -14.96 15.64 11.72
C TYR A 93 -14.13 16.78 12.31
N ALA A 94 -13.65 17.71 11.47
CA ALA A 94 -12.93 18.89 11.95
C ALA A 94 -13.82 19.75 12.87
N ASP A 95 -15.07 20.00 12.48
CA ASP A 95 -16.01 20.79 13.27
C ASP A 95 -16.34 20.11 14.63
N ILE A 96 -16.55 18.79 14.64
CA ILE A 96 -16.78 18.02 15.86
C ILE A 96 -15.55 18.08 16.80
N ILE A 97 -14.36 17.90 16.27
CA ILE A 97 -13.12 17.91 17.06
C ILE A 97 -12.84 19.30 17.60
N MET A 98 -12.91 20.34 16.76
CA MET A 98 -12.70 21.73 17.21
C MET A 98 -13.66 22.11 18.32
N SER A 99 -14.96 21.84 18.14
CA SER A 99 -15.99 22.10 19.13
C SER A 99 -15.73 21.34 20.44
N GLY A 100 -15.35 20.08 20.33
CA GLY A 100 -15.05 19.23 21.49
C GLY A 100 -13.78 19.66 22.26
N LEU A 101 -12.81 20.24 21.56
CA LEU A 101 -11.60 20.82 22.15
C LEU A 101 -11.81 22.24 22.68
N GLY A 102 -12.96 22.86 22.42
CA GLY A 102 -13.23 24.26 22.78
C GLY A 102 -12.39 25.28 22.02
N LEU A 103 -11.88 24.92 20.81
CA LEU A 103 -11.03 25.76 19.99
C LEU A 103 -11.82 26.47 18.90
N THR A 104 -11.51 27.74 18.67
CA THR A 104 -11.93 28.45 17.47
C THR A 104 -11.20 27.95 16.23
N GLN A 105 -11.74 28.21 15.05
CA GLN A 105 -11.07 27.79 13.80
C GLN A 105 -9.66 28.40 13.64
N PRO A 106 -9.40 29.69 13.92
CA PRO A 106 -8.06 30.25 13.85
C PRO A 106 -7.06 29.59 14.82
N GLU A 107 -7.47 29.32 16.06
CA GLU A 107 -6.63 28.64 17.05
C GLU A 107 -6.27 27.22 16.60
N TYR A 108 -7.26 26.45 16.17
CA TYR A 108 -7.06 25.10 15.67
C TYR A 108 -6.09 25.10 14.47
N GLN A 109 -6.28 25.97 13.50
CA GLN A 109 -5.40 26.10 12.34
C GLN A 109 -3.98 26.52 12.73
N SER A 110 -3.84 27.46 13.67
CA SER A 110 -2.53 27.91 14.15
C SER A 110 -1.75 26.76 14.81
N ILE A 111 -2.41 25.99 15.69
CA ILE A 111 -1.81 24.83 16.36
C ILE A 111 -1.37 23.79 15.32
N LEU A 112 -2.27 23.41 14.41
CA LEU A 112 -1.96 22.42 13.38
C LEU A 112 -0.83 22.89 12.46
N SER A 113 -0.81 24.16 12.09
CA SER A 113 0.24 24.69 11.22
C SER A 113 1.62 24.53 11.86
N ARG A 114 1.78 24.94 13.12
CA ARG A 114 3.05 24.86 13.87
C ARG A 114 3.52 23.41 14.05
N LEU A 115 2.62 22.52 14.50
CA LEU A 115 2.98 21.11 14.72
C LEU A 115 3.28 20.38 13.42
N ARG A 116 2.55 20.68 12.32
CA ARG A 116 2.83 20.11 10.99
C ARG A 116 4.14 20.63 10.40
N GLU A 117 4.50 21.87 10.68
CA GLU A 117 5.80 22.41 10.31
C GLU A 117 6.93 21.69 11.04
N TYR A 118 6.76 21.51 12.34
CA TYR A 118 7.72 20.79 13.18
C TYR A 118 7.88 19.31 12.77
N LEU A 119 6.79 18.67 12.30
CA LEU A 119 6.81 17.29 11.78
C LEU A 119 7.51 17.15 10.42
N ASP A 120 7.89 18.26 9.79
CA ASP A 120 8.56 18.26 8.47
C ASP A 120 7.81 17.44 7.38
N ILE A 121 6.50 17.64 7.29
CA ILE A 121 5.63 16.88 6.40
C ILE A 121 5.87 17.26 4.93
N VAL A 122 6.10 16.26 4.07
CA VAL A 122 6.37 16.43 2.63
C VAL A 122 5.32 17.30 1.93
N GLU A 123 4.04 17.06 2.20
CA GLU A 123 2.92 17.79 1.61
C GLU A 123 2.96 19.31 1.92
N ARG A 124 3.53 19.68 3.05
CA ARG A 124 3.69 21.08 3.42
C ARG A 124 4.79 21.75 2.59
N LYS A 125 5.96 21.11 2.47
CA LYS A 125 7.05 21.58 1.61
C LYS A 125 6.59 21.74 0.17
N MET A 126 5.86 20.76 -0.36
CA MET A 126 5.26 20.84 -1.70
C MET A 126 4.33 22.05 -1.86
N THR A 127 3.45 22.28 -0.86
CA THR A 127 2.51 23.41 -0.89
C THR A 127 3.21 24.77 -0.77
N ALA A 128 4.31 24.83 -0.03
CA ALA A 128 5.14 26.02 0.14
C ALA A 128 6.10 26.28 -1.04
N GLY A 129 6.18 25.35 -2.00
CA GLY A 129 7.14 25.43 -3.11
C GLY A 129 8.59 25.14 -2.72
N GLN A 130 8.82 24.61 -1.53
CA GLN A 130 10.15 24.32 -0.95
C GLN A 130 10.63 22.92 -1.38
N TRP A 131 10.68 22.69 -2.68
CA TRP A 131 11.01 21.38 -3.25
C TRP A 131 12.44 20.93 -2.94
N GLU A 132 13.38 21.86 -2.91
CA GLU A 132 14.79 21.62 -2.60
C GLU A 132 15.04 21.18 -1.16
N GLU A 133 14.10 21.46 -0.24
CA GLU A 133 14.19 21.05 1.17
C GLU A 133 13.65 19.62 1.42
N ILE A 134 13.10 18.97 0.39
CA ILE A 134 12.57 17.61 0.53
C ILE A 134 13.74 16.62 0.62
N ASP A 135 13.85 15.92 1.77
CA ASP A 135 14.73 14.75 1.88
C ASP A 135 14.01 13.51 1.31
N TYR A 136 14.43 13.06 0.13
CA TYR A 136 13.84 11.90 -0.53
C TYR A 136 14.01 10.58 0.25
N ASN A 137 15.04 10.45 1.09
CA ASN A 137 15.23 9.29 1.96
C ASN A 137 14.14 9.19 3.04
N GLY A 138 13.60 10.31 3.48
CA GLY A 138 12.54 10.41 4.47
C GLY A 138 11.11 10.30 3.91
N VAL A 139 10.95 10.41 2.58
CA VAL A 139 9.60 10.40 1.97
C VAL A 139 8.88 9.07 2.22
N PRO A 140 7.66 9.08 2.79
CA PRO A 140 6.90 7.86 3.04
C PRO A 140 6.52 7.11 1.75
N SER A 141 6.35 5.78 1.85
CA SER A 141 6.07 4.89 0.72
C SER A 141 4.90 5.37 -0.16
N LYS A 142 3.77 5.71 0.44
CA LYS A 142 2.58 6.22 -0.29
C LYS A 142 2.84 7.58 -0.93
N ALA A 143 3.59 8.45 -0.27
CA ALA A 143 3.94 9.77 -0.81
C ALA A 143 4.85 9.62 -2.04
N ASN A 144 5.85 8.72 -2.00
CA ASN A 144 6.66 8.39 -3.17
C ASN A 144 5.81 7.93 -4.36
N LEU A 145 4.82 7.05 -4.10
CA LEU A 145 3.96 6.52 -5.14
C LEU A 145 3.00 7.58 -5.71
N ILE A 146 2.43 8.43 -4.84
CA ILE A 146 1.38 9.39 -5.23
C ILE A 146 1.97 10.64 -5.86
N TYR A 147 3.07 11.17 -5.29
CA TYR A 147 3.62 12.47 -5.65
C TYR A 147 4.79 12.40 -6.65
N ASN A 148 5.12 11.21 -7.19
CA ASN A 148 6.24 11.05 -8.12
C ASN A 148 6.20 12.04 -9.30
N SER A 149 5.04 12.21 -9.93
CA SER A 149 4.88 13.16 -11.03
C SER A 149 5.12 14.61 -10.61
N ALA A 150 4.74 14.97 -9.37
CA ALA A 150 4.98 16.30 -8.84
C ALA A 150 6.48 16.52 -8.53
N PHE A 151 7.16 15.53 -7.96
CA PHE A 151 8.59 15.58 -7.74
C PHE A 151 9.37 15.75 -9.05
N LEU A 152 9.03 14.96 -10.08
CA LEU A 152 9.65 15.08 -11.40
C LEU A 152 9.33 16.40 -12.10
N LYS A 153 8.17 16.99 -11.84
CA LYS A 153 7.79 18.27 -12.45
C LYS A 153 8.48 19.47 -11.82
N HIS A 154 8.68 19.45 -10.51
CA HIS A 154 9.11 20.62 -9.75
C HIS A 154 10.56 20.52 -9.21
N ASP A 155 11.14 19.32 -9.17
CA ASP A 155 12.50 19.04 -8.67
C ASP A 155 13.16 17.91 -9.49
N GLU A 156 13.07 18.02 -10.82
CA GLU A 156 13.45 16.95 -11.75
C GLU A 156 14.92 16.52 -11.57
N GLU A 157 15.84 17.45 -11.51
CA GLU A 157 17.28 17.17 -11.45
C GLU A 157 17.63 16.35 -10.19
N ARG A 158 17.23 16.84 -9.01
CA ARG A 158 17.51 16.15 -7.74
C ARG A 158 16.77 14.81 -7.67
N ARG A 159 15.52 14.74 -8.13
CA ARG A 159 14.76 13.49 -8.16
C ARG A 159 15.40 12.45 -9.06
N ARG A 160 15.82 12.82 -10.27
CA ARG A 160 16.51 11.91 -11.20
C ARG A 160 17.86 11.44 -10.65
N LYS A 161 18.66 12.34 -10.07
CA LYS A 161 19.92 11.99 -9.41
C LYS A 161 19.72 10.99 -8.26
N TYR A 162 18.70 11.21 -7.46
CA TYR A 162 18.32 10.29 -6.37
C TYR A 162 17.92 8.89 -6.89
N LEU A 163 17.08 8.84 -7.94
CA LEU A 163 16.68 7.56 -8.55
C LEU A 163 17.85 6.83 -9.24
N ASP A 164 18.74 7.56 -9.88
CA ASP A 164 19.96 7.01 -10.49
C ASP A 164 20.89 6.41 -9.42
N ALA A 165 21.06 7.09 -8.28
CA ALA A 165 21.83 6.56 -7.15
C ALA A 165 21.21 5.27 -6.60
N LEU A 166 19.88 5.22 -6.44
CA LEU A 166 19.16 3.99 -6.04
C LEU A 166 19.38 2.85 -7.03
N SER A 167 19.31 3.13 -8.34
CA SER A 167 19.48 2.12 -9.40
C SER A 167 20.88 1.53 -9.43
N LYS A 168 21.89 2.32 -9.05
CA LYS A 168 23.30 1.91 -8.93
C LYS A 168 23.63 1.21 -7.60
N GLY A 169 22.66 1.09 -6.70
CA GLY A 169 22.85 0.43 -5.40
C GLY A 169 23.64 1.28 -4.40
N ASP A 170 23.60 2.60 -4.51
CA ASP A 170 24.22 3.49 -3.53
C ASP A 170 23.52 3.36 -2.18
N THR A 171 24.27 2.88 -1.17
CA THR A 171 23.75 2.63 0.17
C THR A 171 23.45 3.89 0.99
N SER A 172 23.87 5.07 0.52
CA SER A 172 23.59 6.36 1.15
C SER A 172 22.16 6.84 0.88
N VAL A 173 21.49 6.26 -0.12
CA VAL A 173 20.10 6.56 -0.49
C VAL A 173 19.20 5.36 -0.28
N LYS A 174 17.95 5.61 0.09
CA LYS A 174 16.91 4.58 0.25
C LYS A 174 15.55 5.11 -0.20
N ILE A 175 14.71 4.22 -0.70
CA ILE A 175 13.31 4.50 -0.97
C ILE A 175 12.41 3.66 -0.06
N ASN A 176 11.46 4.31 0.59
CA ASN A 176 10.53 3.60 1.46
C ASN A 176 9.41 2.98 0.62
N ALA A 177 9.25 1.65 0.71
CA ALA A 177 8.18 0.89 0.05
C ALA A 177 7.42 -0.03 1.02
N GLY A 178 7.81 -0.09 2.31
CA GLY A 178 7.35 -1.07 3.29
C GLY A 178 5.85 -1.06 3.62
N THR A 179 5.08 -0.08 3.16
CA THR A 179 3.63 0.00 3.35
C THR A 179 2.84 -0.07 2.03
N LEU A 180 3.51 -0.42 0.94
CA LEU A 180 2.87 -0.62 -0.36
C LEU A 180 2.55 -2.10 -0.59
N PHE A 181 1.46 -2.32 -1.31
CA PHE A 181 1.12 -3.63 -1.87
C PHE A 181 1.58 -3.72 -3.33
N PRO A 182 1.92 -4.92 -3.83
CA PRO A 182 2.31 -5.13 -5.22
C PRO A 182 1.34 -4.52 -6.23
N TYR A 183 0.03 -4.71 -6.04
CA TYR A 183 -1.01 -4.21 -6.95
C TYR A 183 -1.06 -2.67 -7.03
N GLU A 184 -0.64 -1.96 -5.98
CA GLU A 184 -0.67 -0.49 -5.98
C GLU A 184 0.38 0.09 -6.93
N ILE A 185 1.51 -0.58 -7.05
CA ILE A 185 2.58 -0.19 -7.97
C ILE A 185 2.15 -0.52 -9.41
N LEU A 186 1.62 -1.74 -9.64
CA LEU A 186 1.12 -2.10 -10.96
C LEU A 186 0.01 -1.17 -11.43
N HIS A 187 -0.93 -0.84 -10.55
CA HIS A 187 -2.03 0.07 -10.87
C HIS A 187 -1.55 1.46 -11.34
N ARG A 188 -0.37 1.92 -10.89
CA ARG A 188 0.22 3.18 -11.33
C ARG A 188 0.71 3.14 -12.77
N TYR A 189 1.13 2.00 -13.28
CA TYR A 189 1.39 1.85 -14.72
C TYR A 189 0.12 2.00 -15.55
N GLY A 190 -1.07 1.80 -14.95
CA GLY A 190 -2.37 1.90 -15.64
C GLY A 190 -2.60 0.76 -16.63
N THR A 191 -3.64 0.91 -17.45
CA THR A 191 -4.06 -0.07 -18.47
C THR A 191 -3.79 0.41 -19.91
N SER A 192 -3.04 1.49 -20.11
CA SER A 192 -2.78 2.08 -21.42
C SER A 192 -1.72 1.29 -22.20
N TYR A 193 -1.93 1.11 -23.49
CA TYR A 193 -0.92 0.55 -24.40
C TYR A 193 0.33 1.43 -24.55
N SER A 194 0.26 2.71 -24.19
CA SER A 194 1.38 3.67 -24.27
C SER A 194 2.12 3.85 -22.94
N ARG A 195 2.27 2.78 -22.17
CA ARG A 195 3.02 2.81 -20.91
C ARG A 195 4.51 3.03 -21.18
N HIS A 196 5.10 3.89 -20.36
CA HIS A 196 6.53 4.12 -20.36
C HIS A 196 7.16 3.58 -19.08
N TYR A 197 8.42 3.21 -19.19
CA TYR A 197 9.25 2.84 -18.05
C TYR A 197 9.27 3.98 -17.01
N ASP A 198 9.05 3.65 -15.75
CA ASP A 198 9.09 4.59 -14.62
C ASP A 198 10.07 4.07 -13.56
N GLU A 199 11.21 4.75 -13.44
CA GLU A 199 12.26 4.37 -12.49
C GLU A 199 11.76 4.36 -11.04
N THR A 200 10.84 5.27 -10.67
CA THR A 200 10.30 5.29 -9.30
C THR A 200 9.49 4.03 -9.01
N LEU A 201 8.65 3.58 -9.95
CA LEU A 201 7.86 2.38 -9.79
C LEU A 201 8.76 1.13 -9.73
N GLU A 202 9.82 1.08 -10.54
CA GLU A 202 10.82 0.01 -10.48
C GLU A 202 11.53 -0.04 -9.12
N GLN A 203 11.96 1.11 -8.60
CA GLN A 203 12.64 1.19 -7.31
C GLN A 203 11.68 0.87 -6.15
N LEU A 204 10.44 1.32 -6.19
CA LEU A 204 9.42 0.95 -5.20
C LEU A 204 9.16 -0.55 -5.21
N TRP A 205 9.07 -1.17 -6.39
CA TRP A 205 8.86 -2.61 -6.54
C TRP A 205 10.02 -3.43 -5.97
N LYS A 206 11.26 -3.08 -6.32
CA LYS A 206 12.49 -3.75 -5.82
C LYS A 206 12.61 -3.66 -4.30
N ASN A 207 12.09 -2.60 -3.69
CA ASN A 207 12.17 -2.35 -2.25
C ASN A 207 10.89 -2.78 -1.49
N LEU A 208 9.96 -3.49 -2.13
CA LEU A 208 8.86 -4.13 -1.42
C LEU A 208 9.39 -5.13 -0.39
N PRO A 209 8.80 -5.19 0.82
CA PRO A 209 9.15 -6.22 1.80
C PRO A 209 9.00 -7.61 1.21
N ASP A 210 9.86 -8.51 1.64
CA ASP A 210 9.73 -9.93 1.29
C ASP A 210 8.75 -10.60 2.27
N TYR A 211 7.50 -10.75 1.84
CA TYR A 211 6.45 -11.45 2.61
C TYR A 211 6.47 -12.97 2.39
N VAL A 212 7.34 -13.46 1.51
CA VAL A 212 7.46 -14.88 1.17
C VAL A 212 8.64 -15.53 1.90
N ALA A 213 9.45 -14.73 2.60
CA ALA A 213 10.62 -15.20 3.34
C ALA A 213 10.26 -16.36 4.29
N GLY A 214 10.81 -17.55 4.03
CA GLY A 214 10.51 -18.79 4.78
C GLY A 214 9.39 -19.67 4.20
N ALA A 215 8.63 -19.20 3.22
CA ALA A 215 7.76 -20.06 2.41
C ALA A 215 8.57 -20.56 1.20
N GLN A 216 8.84 -21.86 1.16
CA GLN A 216 9.60 -22.44 0.05
C GLN A 216 8.64 -22.79 -1.10
N ASN A 217 9.08 -22.51 -2.33
CA ASN A 217 8.44 -22.98 -3.58
C ASN A 217 6.92 -22.75 -3.65
N VAL A 218 6.47 -21.47 -3.62
CA VAL A 218 5.08 -21.13 -3.85
C VAL A 218 4.83 -20.92 -5.36
N MET A 219 4.08 -21.85 -5.99
CA MET A 219 3.66 -21.67 -7.37
C MET A 219 2.34 -20.90 -7.42
N VAL A 220 2.36 -19.77 -8.10
CA VAL A 220 1.14 -18.99 -8.33
C VAL A 220 0.45 -19.47 -9.61
N VAL A 221 -0.86 -19.64 -9.51
CA VAL A 221 -1.78 -19.91 -10.62
C VAL A 221 -2.71 -18.72 -10.72
N ALA A 222 -2.57 -17.92 -11.77
CA ALA A 222 -3.29 -16.65 -11.91
C ALA A 222 -4.37 -16.75 -12.99
N ASP A 223 -5.59 -16.41 -12.61
CA ASP A 223 -6.75 -16.34 -13.49
C ASP A 223 -6.67 -15.05 -14.32
N GLY A 224 -6.67 -15.22 -15.64
CA GLY A 224 -6.69 -14.14 -16.62
C GLY A 224 -8.05 -13.93 -17.29
N SER A 225 -9.12 -14.57 -16.78
CA SER A 225 -10.46 -14.53 -17.39
C SER A 225 -11.07 -13.13 -17.38
N GLY A 226 -12.09 -12.93 -18.21
CA GLY A 226 -12.77 -11.63 -18.34
C GLY A 226 -13.46 -11.17 -17.07
N SER A 227 -13.97 -12.07 -16.21
CA SER A 227 -14.57 -11.76 -14.92
C SER A 227 -13.57 -11.08 -13.96
N MET A 228 -12.29 -11.44 -14.03
CA MET A 228 -11.22 -10.82 -13.25
C MET A 228 -11.02 -9.31 -13.52
N THR A 229 -11.64 -8.77 -14.57
CA THR A 229 -11.65 -7.31 -14.82
C THR A 229 -12.54 -6.55 -13.85
N GLN A 230 -13.42 -7.24 -13.12
CA GLN A 230 -14.22 -6.61 -12.05
C GLN A 230 -13.37 -5.95 -10.97
N LYS A 231 -13.92 -4.91 -10.35
CA LYS A 231 -13.20 -4.15 -9.33
C LYS A 231 -13.33 -4.80 -7.97
N VAL A 232 -12.21 -4.91 -7.27
CA VAL A 232 -12.16 -5.43 -5.89
C VAL A 232 -12.98 -4.54 -4.96
N GLY A 233 -13.91 -5.15 -4.21
CA GLY A 233 -14.72 -4.45 -3.20
C GLY A 233 -15.65 -3.38 -3.73
N GLY A 234 -15.97 -3.39 -5.03
CA GLY A 234 -17.01 -2.54 -5.65
C GLY A 234 -16.74 -1.02 -5.71
N SER A 235 -15.85 -0.50 -4.89
CA SER A 235 -15.58 0.95 -4.79
C SER A 235 -14.14 1.35 -5.13
N THR A 236 -13.28 0.39 -5.41
CA THR A 236 -11.87 0.65 -5.75
C THR A 236 -11.68 0.79 -7.26
N ALA A 237 -10.63 1.48 -7.66
CA ALA A 237 -10.23 1.52 -9.06
C ALA A 237 -9.46 0.24 -9.51
N VAL A 238 -9.10 -0.63 -8.56
CA VAL A 238 -8.25 -1.81 -8.78
C VAL A 238 -9.11 -3.00 -9.16
N SER A 239 -8.73 -3.71 -10.23
CA SER A 239 -9.38 -4.96 -10.67
C SER A 239 -8.77 -6.18 -9.98
N CYS A 240 -9.54 -7.28 -9.90
CA CYS A 240 -9.05 -8.57 -9.47
C CYS A 240 -7.84 -9.02 -10.31
N LEU A 241 -7.90 -8.78 -11.63
CA LEU A 241 -6.82 -9.07 -12.57
C LEU A 241 -5.51 -8.33 -12.21
N ALA A 242 -5.58 -7.04 -11.85
CA ALA A 242 -4.40 -6.28 -11.44
C ALA A 242 -3.78 -6.85 -10.16
N VAL A 243 -4.60 -7.33 -9.23
CA VAL A 243 -4.13 -8.01 -8.02
C VAL A 243 -3.47 -9.34 -8.39
N ALA A 244 -4.13 -10.18 -9.18
CA ALA A 244 -3.62 -11.50 -9.59
C ALA A 244 -2.28 -11.37 -10.34
N ASN A 245 -2.20 -10.51 -11.36
CA ASN A 245 -0.96 -10.27 -12.10
C ASN A 245 0.17 -9.74 -11.20
N SER A 246 -0.15 -8.83 -10.26
CA SER A 246 0.85 -8.30 -9.35
C SER A 246 1.43 -9.37 -8.43
N LEU A 247 0.58 -10.23 -7.89
CA LEU A 247 1.01 -11.33 -7.03
C LEU A 247 1.74 -12.41 -7.84
N ALA A 248 1.30 -12.72 -9.07
CA ALA A 248 2.01 -13.65 -9.94
C ALA A 248 3.47 -13.20 -10.18
N ILE A 249 3.69 -11.93 -10.52
CA ILE A 249 5.04 -11.38 -10.69
C ILE A 249 5.81 -11.40 -9.35
N TYR A 250 5.16 -10.96 -8.27
CA TYR A 250 5.78 -10.82 -6.95
C TYR A 250 6.29 -12.16 -6.41
N PHE A 251 5.49 -13.21 -6.47
CA PHE A 251 5.87 -14.55 -6.03
C PHE A 251 6.87 -15.21 -6.96
N ALA A 252 6.70 -15.07 -8.29
CA ALA A 252 7.62 -15.63 -9.27
C ALA A 252 9.06 -15.16 -9.06
N GLU A 253 9.26 -13.86 -8.79
CA GLU A 253 10.58 -13.28 -8.50
C GLU A 253 11.23 -13.82 -7.23
N ARG A 254 10.42 -14.24 -6.26
CA ARG A 254 10.86 -14.72 -4.94
C ARG A 254 10.91 -16.24 -4.84
N ASN A 255 10.44 -16.91 -5.88
CA ASN A 255 10.51 -18.37 -5.98
C ASN A 255 11.95 -18.84 -6.24
N SER A 256 12.20 -20.12 -6.11
CA SER A 256 13.50 -20.76 -6.29
C SER A 256 13.44 -21.94 -7.27
N GLY A 257 14.61 -22.52 -7.56
CA GLY A 257 14.70 -23.72 -8.41
C GLY A 257 14.22 -23.52 -9.84
N VAL A 258 13.62 -24.56 -10.40
CA VAL A 258 13.13 -24.61 -11.79
C VAL A 258 11.97 -23.62 -12.00
N TYR A 259 11.16 -23.40 -10.98
CA TYR A 259 9.98 -22.54 -11.06
C TYR A 259 10.28 -21.06 -10.76
N LYS A 260 11.54 -20.68 -10.58
CA LYS A 260 11.94 -19.30 -10.39
C LYS A 260 11.57 -18.44 -11.61
N ASP A 261 11.07 -17.24 -11.35
CA ASP A 261 10.61 -16.30 -12.36
C ASP A 261 9.48 -16.84 -13.25
N GLN A 262 8.64 -17.74 -12.71
CA GLN A 262 7.54 -18.34 -13.45
C GLN A 262 6.25 -18.36 -12.65
N TYR A 263 5.11 -18.34 -13.36
CA TYR A 263 3.78 -18.59 -12.83
C TYR A 263 2.96 -19.40 -13.84
N ILE A 264 1.82 -19.95 -13.41
CA ILE A 264 0.92 -20.71 -14.27
C ILE A 264 -0.34 -19.90 -14.55
N THR A 265 -0.82 -19.87 -15.81
CA THR A 265 -2.13 -19.30 -16.13
C THR A 265 -3.23 -20.25 -15.69
N PHE A 266 -4.31 -19.72 -15.08
CA PHE A 266 -5.47 -20.52 -14.73
C PHE A 266 -6.48 -20.45 -15.88
N SER A 267 -6.36 -21.37 -16.84
CA SER A 267 -7.18 -21.45 -18.05
C SER A 267 -7.52 -22.92 -18.37
N GLU A 268 -8.29 -23.17 -19.43
CA GLU A 268 -8.56 -24.53 -19.93
C GLU A 268 -7.28 -25.25 -20.34
N HIS A 269 -6.31 -24.48 -20.87
CA HIS A 269 -4.99 -24.96 -21.25
C HIS A 269 -3.90 -24.18 -20.51
N PRO A 270 -3.63 -24.51 -19.23
CA PRO A 270 -2.67 -23.78 -18.41
C PRO A 270 -1.28 -23.75 -19.06
N GLN A 271 -0.63 -22.60 -18.97
CA GLN A 271 0.70 -22.38 -19.50
C GLN A 271 1.65 -21.95 -18.36
N LEU A 272 2.88 -22.48 -18.42
CA LEU A 272 3.97 -22.00 -17.57
C LEU A 272 4.60 -20.77 -18.21
N VAL A 273 4.29 -19.60 -17.66
CA VAL A 273 4.74 -18.30 -18.16
C VAL A 273 6.02 -17.88 -17.46
N SER A 274 7.04 -17.48 -18.22
CA SER A 274 8.35 -17.11 -17.68
C SER A 274 8.63 -15.62 -17.83
N PHE A 275 9.12 -15.03 -16.74
CA PHE A 275 9.64 -13.65 -16.69
C PHE A 275 11.17 -13.58 -16.80
N LYS A 276 11.85 -14.69 -16.99
CA LYS A 276 13.32 -14.81 -16.93
C LYS A 276 14.07 -13.83 -17.85
N ASN A 277 13.47 -13.47 -18.98
CA ASN A 277 14.08 -12.55 -19.95
C ASN A 277 13.62 -11.10 -19.79
N ALA A 278 12.68 -10.82 -18.86
CA ALA A 278 12.20 -9.48 -18.61
C ALA A 278 13.22 -8.67 -17.79
N LYS A 279 13.55 -7.48 -18.26
CA LYS A 279 14.56 -6.61 -17.65
C LYS A 279 13.95 -5.58 -16.68
N SER A 280 12.63 -5.41 -16.70
CA SER A 280 11.91 -4.44 -15.89
C SER A 280 10.56 -4.97 -15.42
N LEU A 281 10.00 -4.34 -14.39
CA LEU A 281 8.63 -4.61 -13.96
C LEU A 281 7.63 -4.37 -15.09
N LEU A 282 7.83 -3.31 -15.87
CA LEU A 282 6.96 -3.01 -17.01
C LEU A 282 6.92 -4.16 -18.01
N GLU A 283 8.07 -4.76 -18.36
CA GLU A 283 8.13 -5.92 -19.26
C GLU A 283 7.43 -7.14 -18.66
N LYS A 284 7.55 -7.38 -17.35
CA LYS A 284 6.84 -8.47 -16.67
C LYS A 284 5.33 -8.26 -16.68
N ILE A 285 4.87 -7.03 -16.47
CA ILE A 285 3.45 -6.68 -16.60
C ILE A 285 2.95 -6.98 -18.02
N GLN A 286 3.69 -6.56 -19.04
CA GLN A 286 3.33 -6.81 -20.44
C GLN A 286 3.32 -8.30 -20.81
N ILE A 287 4.21 -9.10 -20.22
CA ILE A 287 4.21 -10.55 -20.37
C ILE A 287 2.95 -11.14 -19.74
N ALA A 288 2.66 -10.81 -18.47
CA ALA A 288 1.48 -11.31 -17.77
C ALA A 288 0.18 -10.97 -18.52
N GLU A 289 0.04 -9.72 -18.96
CA GLU A 289 -1.16 -9.27 -19.68
C GLU A 289 -1.38 -9.95 -21.03
N ARG A 290 -0.31 -10.34 -21.73
CA ARG A 290 -0.43 -11.10 -23.00
C ARG A 290 -0.93 -12.53 -22.80
N HIS A 291 -0.81 -13.06 -21.59
CA HIS A 291 -1.26 -14.39 -21.22
C HIS A 291 -2.59 -14.39 -20.47
N ASN A 292 -3.26 -13.24 -20.38
CA ASN A 292 -4.63 -13.17 -19.89
C ASN A 292 -5.57 -13.71 -20.98
N GLU A 293 -6.20 -14.85 -20.71
CA GLU A 293 -7.10 -15.52 -21.64
C GLU A 293 -8.53 -15.56 -21.09
N VAL A 294 -9.51 -15.28 -21.94
CA VAL A 294 -10.92 -15.48 -21.63
C VAL A 294 -11.24 -16.95 -21.90
N ALA A 295 -11.00 -17.82 -20.95
CA ALA A 295 -11.21 -19.25 -21.06
C ALA A 295 -11.78 -19.84 -19.76
N ASN A 296 -12.36 -21.05 -19.83
CA ASN A 296 -12.73 -21.83 -18.67
C ASN A 296 -11.47 -22.21 -17.87
N THR A 297 -11.64 -22.46 -16.59
CA THR A 297 -10.56 -22.86 -15.70
C THR A 297 -10.54 -24.39 -15.52
N ASN A 298 -9.34 -24.97 -15.52
CA ASN A 298 -9.12 -26.40 -15.39
C ASN A 298 -8.02 -26.69 -14.36
N ILE A 299 -8.42 -27.02 -13.14
CA ILE A 299 -7.51 -27.28 -12.04
C ILE A 299 -6.71 -28.57 -12.23
N GLU A 300 -7.30 -29.62 -12.84
CA GLU A 300 -6.61 -30.87 -13.14
C GLU A 300 -5.45 -30.64 -14.10
N ALA A 301 -5.67 -29.83 -15.14
CA ALA A 301 -4.64 -29.48 -16.10
C ALA A 301 -3.49 -28.68 -15.48
N VAL A 302 -3.75 -27.88 -14.43
CA VAL A 302 -2.70 -27.20 -13.66
C VAL A 302 -1.78 -28.21 -12.98
N PHE A 303 -2.34 -29.19 -12.26
CA PHE A 303 -1.55 -30.23 -11.60
C PHE A 303 -0.78 -31.08 -12.62
N ASP A 304 -1.41 -31.43 -13.74
CA ASP A 304 -0.77 -32.13 -14.85
C ASP A 304 0.44 -31.37 -15.40
N LEU A 305 0.33 -30.04 -15.54
CA LEU A 305 1.42 -29.19 -16.01
C LEU A 305 2.59 -29.18 -15.01
N VAL A 306 2.30 -29.07 -13.71
CA VAL A 306 3.33 -29.13 -12.65
C VAL A 306 4.05 -30.47 -12.69
N LEU A 307 3.32 -31.59 -12.76
CA LEU A 307 3.89 -32.95 -12.82
C LEU A 307 4.71 -33.17 -14.09
N LYS A 308 4.20 -32.76 -15.24
CA LYS A 308 4.95 -32.86 -16.53
C LYS A 308 6.25 -32.06 -16.47
N THR A 309 6.21 -30.83 -15.90
CA THR A 309 7.40 -30.01 -15.72
C THR A 309 8.40 -30.68 -14.79
N ALA A 310 7.93 -31.26 -13.69
CA ALA A 310 8.78 -32.00 -12.74
C ALA A 310 9.47 -33.20 -13.39
N VAL A 311 8.71 -34.03 -14.12
CA VAL A 311 9.26 -35.20 -14.81
C VAL A 311 10.27 -34.80 -15.89
N GLN A 312 9.96 -33.77 -16.69
CA GLN A 312 10.84 -33.29 -17.76
C GLN A 312 12.17 -32.71 -17.21
N ASN A 313 12.16 -32.15 -16.03
CA ASN A 313 13.35 -31.58 -15.41
C ASN A 313 13.99 -32.50 -14.35
N HIS A 314 13.48 -33.73 -14.21
CA HIS A 314 13.99 -34.73 -13.24
C HIS A 314 14.01 -34.21 -11.80
N LEU A 315 12.97 -33.46 -11.39
CA LEU A 315 12.90 -32.84 -10.08
C LEU A 315 12.68 -33.88 -8.98
N SER A 316 13.36 -33.70 -7.85
CA SER A 316 13.06 -34.43 -6.61
C SER A 316 11.77 -33.92 -5.95
N GLN A 317 11.26 -34.66 -4.96
CA GLN A 317 10.06 -34.25 -4.20
C GLN A 317 10.23 -32.89 -3.51
N GLU A 318 11.45 -32.59 -3.04
CA GLU A 318 11.78 -31.34 -2.33
C GLU A 318 11.85 -30.14 -3.29
N GLU A 319 11.99 -30.37 -4.59
CA GLU A 319 12.04 -29.31 -5.60
C GLU A 319 10.65 -28.98 -6.18
N LEU A 320 9.63 -29.77 -5.82
CA LEU A 320 8.24 -29.47 -6.19
C LEU A 320 7.72 -28.27 -5.40
N PRO A 321 6.70 -27.54 -5.94
CA PRO A 321 6.01 -26.51 -5.17
C PRO A 321 5.37 -27.10 -3.91
N GLU A 322 5.70 -26.56 -2.75
CA GLU A 322 5.03 -26.92 -1.48
C GLU A 322 3.61 -26.36 -1.40
N THR A 323 3.39 -25.22 -2.07
CA THR A 323 2.12 -24.53 -2.09
C THR A 323 1.76 -24.08 -3.50
N ILE A 324 0.55 -24.37 -3.91
CA ILE A 324 -0.08 -23.81 -5.12
C ILE A 324 -1.07 -22.74 -4.66
N LEU A 325 -0.80 -21.48 -5.02
CA LEU A 325 -1.65 -20.34 -4.72
C LEU A 325 -2.49 -19.97 -5.94
N ILE A 326 -3.77 -20.32 -5.92
CA ILE A 326 -4.72 -20.00 -6.98
C ILE A 326 -5.34 -18.63 -6.72
N LEU A 327 -5.25 -17.74 -7.69
CA LEU A 327 -5.77 -16.38 -7.66
C LEU A 327 -6.90 -16.28 -8.70
N SER A 328 -8.14 -16.37 -8.24
CA SER A 328 -9.33 -16.34 -9.08
C SER A 328 -10.47 -15.60 -8.35
N ASP A 329 -11.46 -15.10 -9.10
CA ASP A 329 -12.71 -14.56 -8.57
C ASP A 329 -13.84 -15.60 -8.57
N MET A 330 -13.53 -16.83 -8.92
CA MET A 330 -14.49 -17.93 -9.02
C MET A 330 -14.83 -18.55 -7.67
N GLU A 331 -16.10 -18.95 -7.55
CA GLU A 331 -16.49 -20.04 -6.67
C GLU A 331 -16.00 -21.35 -7.34
N ILE A 332 -15.10 -22.06 -6.68
CA ILE A 332 -14.56 -23.35 -7.13
C ILE A 332 -15.50 -24.46 -6.66
#